data_f3c9df1a94634d61067b78d330820a33
#
_entry.id   f3c9df1a94634d61067b78d330820a33
#
_cell.length_a   1.000
_cell.length_b   1.000
_cell.length_c   1.000
_cell.angle_alpha   90.00
_cell.angle_beta   90.00
_cell.angle_gamma   90.00
#
_symmetry.space_group_name_H-M   'P 1'
#
loop_
_entity.id
_entity.type
_entity.pdbx_description
1 polymer ?
#
loop_
_entity_poly.entity_id
_entity_poly.type
_entity_poly.pdbx_seq_one_letter_code
_entity_poly.pdbx_strand_id
1 'polypeptide(L)' 'MEPIKVTLCPHCTECPSVEITSKGVTIGEDENTVRLAHAEWNELVDLIKRGKLREV' A
#
# COMPACT_ATOMS: atom_id res chain seq x y z
N MET A 1 3.18 -13.84 -10.04
CA MET A 1 3.66 -12.90 -9.01
C MET A 1 3.27 -13.39 -7.61
N GLU A 2 4.23 -13.44 -6.73
CA GLU A 2 3.95 -13.81 -5.36
C GLU A 2 3.37 -12.61 -4.61
N PRO A 3 2.33 -12.80 -3.82
CA PRO A 3 1.76 -11.68 -3.07
C PRO A 3 2.73 -11.15 -2.03
N ILE A 4 2.69 -9.85 -1.86
CA ILE A 4 3.51 -9.15 -0.88
C ILE A 4 2.55 -8.48 0.09
N LYS A 5 2.78 -8.68 1.37
CA LYS A 5 1.96 -8.03 2.40
C LYS A 5 2.86 -7.39 3.44
N VAL A 6 2.67 -6.11 3.68
CA VAL A 6 3.45 -5.34 4.64
C VAL A 6 2.50 -4.62 5.57
N THR A 7 2.75 -4.72 6.86
CA THR A 7 1.97 -4.01 7.86
C THR A 7 2.59 -2.62 8.08
N LEU A 8 1.75 -1.61 8.13
CA LEU A 8 2.23 -0.23 8.21
C LEU A 8 2.41 0.29 9.63
N CYS A 9 2.10 -0.51 10.63
CA CYS A 9 2.21 -0.10 12.02
C CYS A 9 3.20 -0.99 12.75
N PRO A 10 4.32 -0.46 13.21
CA PRO A 10 5.32 -1.28 13.89
C PRO A 10 4.95 -1.67 15.32
N HIS A 11 3.96 -1.01 15.92
CA HIS A 11 3.64 -1.21 17.33
C HIS A 11 2.20 -1.62 17.61
N CYS A 12 1.38 -1.79 16.58
CA CYS A 12 -0.04 -2.08 16.76
C CYS A 12 -0.34 -3.52 16.34
N THR A 13 -1.40 -4.07 16.91
CA THR A 13 -1.89 -5.37 16.51
C THR A 13 -2.95 -5.24 15.41
N GLU A 14 -3.60 -4.08 15.33
CA GLU A 14 -4.61 -3.80 14.32
C GLU A 14 -4.15 -2.61 13.49
N CYS A 15 -3.38 -2.88 12.48
CA CYS A 15 -2.79 -1.83 11.68
C CYS A 15 -3.12 -2.01 10.21
N PRO A 16 -3.27 -0.91 9.48
CA PRO A 16 -3.46 -1.02 8.04
C PRO A 16 -2.26 -1.69 7.40
N SER A 17 -2.51 -2.39 6.33
CA SER A 17 -1.46 -3.09 5.60
C SER A 17 -1.54 -2.75 4.12
N VAL A 18 -0.44 -3.02 3.44
CA VAL A 18 -0.37 -2.94 1.98
C VAL A 18 -0.21 -4.35 1.47
N GLU A 19 -1.09 -4.77 0.58
CA GLU A 19 -1.01 -6.09 -0.03
C GLU A 19 -0.96 -5.94 -1.54
N ILE A 20 0.10 -6.45 -2.14
CA ILE A 20 0.30 -6.41 -3.59
C ILE A 20 0.08 -7.81 -4.13
N THR A 21 -0.84 -7.94 -5.07
CA THR A 21 -1.15 -9.22 -5.69
C THR A 21 -1.21 -9.05 -7.21
N SER A 22 -1.40 -10.17 -7.92
CA SER A 22 -1.57 -10.11 -9.36
C SER A 22 -2.84 -9.37 -9.78
N LYS A 23 -3.77 -9.17 -8.86
CA LYS A 23 -5.03 -8.49 -9.14
C LYS A 23 -4.97 -6.98 -8.86
N GLY A 24 -3.96 -6.53 -8.15
CA GLY A 24 -3.83 -5.13 -7.79
C GLY A 24 -3.24 -4.96 -6.41
N VAL A 25 -3.47 -3.79 -5.84
CA VAL A 25 -2.93 -3.45 -4.52
C VAL A 25 -4.07 -3.01 -3.62
N THR A 26 -4.07 -3.52 -2.40
CA THR A 26 -5.06 -3.15 -1.39
C THR A 26 -4.33 -2.49 -0.22
N ILE A 27 -4.82 -1.33 0.20
CA ILE A 27 -4.23 -0.60 1.32
C ILE A 27 -5.32 -0.38 2.36
N GLY A 28 -5.03 -0.70 3.61
CA GLY A 28 -5.96 -0.46 4.70
C GLY A 28 -6.23 -1.71 5.50
N GLU A 29 -7.32 -1.69 6.27
CA GLU A 29 -7.72 -2.81 7.10
C GLU A 29 -9.24 -2.92 7.13
N ASP A 30 -9.75 -4.14 7.19
CA ASP A 30 -11.17 -4.45 7.32
C ASP A 30 -12.03 -3.67 6.31
N GLU A 31 -12.90 -2.80 6.80
CA GLU A 31 -13.80 -2.02 5.96
C GLU A 31 -13.17 -0.74 5.45
N ASN A 32 -12.02 -0.38 5.98
CA ASN A 32 -11.33 0.86 5.62
C ASN A 32 -10.19 0.54 4.67
N THR A 33 -10.55 0.16 3.45
CA THR A 33 -9.56 -0.23 2.45
C THR A 33 -9.74 0.52 1.14
N VAL A 34 -8.60 0.73 0.48
CA VAL A 34 -8.56 1.33 -0.85
C VAL A 34 -7.91 0.31 -1.78
N ARG A 35 -8.47 0.15 -2.97
CA ARG A 35 -7.92 -0.74 -3.99
C ARG A 35 -7.33 0.09 -5.12
N LEU A 36 -6.12 -0.26 -5.52
CA LEU A 36 -5.43 0.42 -6.60
C LEU A 36 -5.09 -0.58 -7.69
N ALA A 37 -5.19 -0.16 -8.94
CA ALA A 37 -4.62 -0.94 -10.03
C ALA A 37 -3.10 -0.84 -9.96
N HIS A 38 -2.40 -1.78 -10.61
CA HIS A 38 -0.94 -1.77 -10.59
C HIS A 38 -0.36 -0.45 -11.11
N ALA A 39 -0.98 0.13 -12.13
CA ALA A 39 -0.51 1.40 -12.68
C ALA A 39 -0.65 2.54 -11.67
N GLU A 40 -1.75 2.54 -10.91
CA GLU A 40 -1.96 3.54 -9.87
C GLU A 40 -0.98 3.38 -8.73
N TRP A 41 -0.73 2.14 -8.35
CA TRP A 41 0.27 1.85 -7.32
C TRP A 41 1.65 2.30 -7.75
N ASN A 42 2.02 2.02 -9.00
CA ASN A 42 3.32 2.41 -9.52
C ASN A 42 3.47 3.92 -9.57
N GLU A 43 2.39 4.63 -9.85
CA GLU A 43 2.41 6.09 -9.81
C GLU A 43 2.64 6.59 -8.38
N LEU A 44 2.00 5.98 -7.41
CA LEU A 44 2.20 6.33 -6.00
C LEU A 44 3.66 6.13 -5.60
N VAL A 45 4.23 4.99 -5.96
CA VAL A 45 5.63 4.70 -5.66
C VAL A 45 6.55 5.74 -6.31
N ASP A 46 6.27 6.11 -7.55
CA ASP A 46 7.06 7.09 -8.27
C ASP A 46 6.98 8.47 -7.60
N LEU A 47 5.80 8.87 -7.15
CA LEU A 47 5.63 10.13 -6.45
C LEU A 47 6.43 10.19 -5.15
N ILE A 48 6.49 9.07 -4.45
CA ILE A 48 7.30 8.97 -3.24
C ILE A 48 8.79 9.09 -3.58
N LYS A 49 9.22 8.41 -4.63
CA LYS A 49 10.62 8.46 -5.05
C LYS A 49 11.05 9.85 -5.49
N ARG A 50 10.13 10.60 -6.09
CA ARG A 50 10.42 11.96 -6.55
C ARG A 50 10.27 13.01 -5.45
N GLY A 51 9.87 12.61 -4.27
CA GLY A 51 9.73 13.51 -3.13
C GLY A 51 8.47 14.35 -3.12
N LYS A 52 7.50 14.02 -3.98
CA LYS A 52 6.21 14.73 -3.96
C LYS A 52 5.32 14.26 -2.82
N LEU A 53 5.44 12.99 -2.47
CA LEU A 53 4.80 12.42 -1.29
C LEU A 53 5.90 11.95 -0.38
N ARG A 54 5.90 12.41 0.84
CA ARG A 54 6.98 12.10 1.77
C ARG A 54 6.46 12.05 3.20
N GLU A 55 7.30 11.58 4.08
CA GLU A 55 6.94 11.51 5.49
C GLU A 55 6.64 12.89 6.08
N VAL A 56 5.84 12.90 7.08
CA VAL A 56 5.41 14.14 7.73
C VAL A 56 5.93 14.24 9.16
#